data_f8594c39aae6360a5f044cf9869717cd
#
_entry.id   f8594c39aae6360a5f044cf9869717cd
#
_cell.length_a   1.000
_cell.length_b   1.000
_cell.length_c   1.000
_cell.angle_alpha   90.00
_cell.angle_beta   90.00
_cell.angle_gamma   90.00
#
_symmetry.space_group_name_H-M   'P 1'
#
loop_
_entity.id
_entity.type
_entity.pdbx_description
1 polymer ?
#
loop_
_entity_poly.entity_id
_entity_poly.type
_entity_poly.pdbx_seq_one_letter_code
_entity_poly.pdbx_strand_id
1 'polypeptide(L)' 'MPNGLEIMKAAIDDFEEIQEYMFLAQKENAAETYERLKKKYLSLKAILQVSGVNLTDIDRIKE' A
#
# COMPACT_ATOMS: atom_id res chain seq x y z
N MET A 1 -18.49 -9.63 13.26
CA MET A 1 -17.78 -8.40 12.84
C MET A 1 -16.28 -8.59 12.92
N PRO A 2 -15.52 -8.09 11.94
CA PRO A 2 -14.08 -8.17 12.05
C PRO A 2 -13.58 -7.33 13.22
N ASN A 3 -12.59 -7.81 13.95
CA ASN A 3 -11.97 -7.05 15.01
C ASN A 3 -10.90 -6.12 14.45
N GLY A 4 -10.33 -5.23 15.29
CA GLY A 4 -9.31 -4.28 14.84
C GLY A 4 -8.08 -4.94 14.23
N LEU A 5 -7.73 -6.13 14.72
CA LEU A 5 -6.57 -6.88 14.21
C LEU A 5 -6.83 -7.38 12.78
N GLU A 6 -8.04 -7.85 12.50
CA GLU A 6 -8.40 -8.33 11.16
C GLU A 6 -8.44 -7.18 10.17
N ILE A 7 -8.95 -6.02 10.58
CA ILE A 7 -8.97 -4.82 9.74
C ILE A 7 -7.55 -4.38 9.42
N MET A 8 -6.67 -4.40 10.42
CA MET A 8 -5.27 -4.03 10.26
C MET A 8 -4.56 -4.98 9.30
N LYS A 9 -4.80 -6.28 9.45
CA LYS A 9 -4.20 -7.29 8.57
C LYS A 9 -4.65 -7.10 7.13
N ALA A 10 -5.94 -6.83 6.92
CA ALA A 10 -6.46 -6.58 5.58
C ALA A 10 -5.82 -5.33 4.97
N ALA A 11 -5.63 -4.27 5.74
CA ALA A 11 -4.98 -3.05 5.28
C ALA A 11 -3.51 -3.30 4.88
N ILE A 12 -2.79 -4.11 5.66
CA ILE A 12 -1.41 -4.48 5.35
C ILE A 12 -1.36 -5.30 4.06
N ASP A 13 -2.26 -6.27 3.90
CA ASP A 13 -2.33 -7.08 2.69
C ASP A 13 -2.62 -6.22 1.46
N ASP A 14 -3.55 -5.27 1.58
CA ASP A 14 -3.87 -4.34 0.50
C ASP A 14 -2.68 -3.45 0.16
N PHE A 15 -1.96 -2.99 1.17
CA PHE A 15 -0.78 -2.16 0.99
C PHE A 15 0.32 -2.89 0.22
N GLU A 16 0.56 -4.15 0.56
CA GLU A 16 1.54 -4.98 -0.14
C GLU A 16 1.09 -5.24 -1.58
N GLU A 17 -0.18 -5.55 -1.79
CA GLU A 17 -0.74 -5.83 -3.11
C GLU A 17 -0.66 -4.61 -4.02
N ILE A 18 -1.00 -3.41 -3.52
CA ILE A 18 -0.96 -2.20 -4.32
C ILE A 18 0.46 -1.90 -4.79
N GLN A 19 1.47 -2.19 -3.98
CA GLN A 19 2.86 -2.01 -4.35
C GLN A 19 3.27 -2.95 -5.48
N GLU A 20 2.79 -4.19 -5.47
CA GLU A 20 3.05 -5.13 -6.57
C GLU A 20 2.51 -4.58 -7.89
N TYR A 21 1.29 -4.05 -7.88
CA TYR A 21 0.71 -3.41 -9.07
C TYR A 21 1.51 -2.18 -9.51
N MET A 22 2.03 -1.41 -8.56
CA MET A 22 2.87 -0.25 -8.88
C MET A 22 4.15 -0.68 -9.59
N PHE A 23 4.79 -1.75 -9.13
CA PHE A 23 5.97 -2.30 -9.79
C PHE A 23 5.65 -2.78 -11.21
N LEU A 24 4.51 -3.44 -11.39
CA LEU A 24 4.06 -3.86 -12.72
C LEU A 24 3.83 -2.66 -13.64
N ALA A 25 3.19 -1.61 -13.12
CA ALA A 25 2.95 -0.40 -13.90
C ALA A 25 4.26 0.25 -14.33
N GLN A 26 5.26 0.27 -13.46
CA GLN A 26 6.58 0.77 -13.81
C GLN A 26 7.22 -0.07 -14.91
N LYS A 27 7.17 -1.37 -14.77
CA LYS A 27 7.74 -2.30 -15.75
C LYS A 27 7.10 -2.12 -17.12
N GLU A 28 5.81 -1.84 -17.16
CA GLU A 28 5.07 -1.66 -18.40
C GLU A 28 5.05 -0.22 -18.89
N ASN A 29 5.75 0.68 -18.22
CA ASN A 29 5.79 2.12 -18.53
C ASN A 29 4.39 2.75 -18.52
N ALA A 30 3.51 2.28 -17.65
CA ALA A 30 2.15 2.78 -17.51
C ALA A 30 2.12 3.91 -16.47
N ALA A 31 2.62 5.09 -16.84
CA ALA A 31 2.80 6.21 -15.92
C ALA A 31 1.48 6.67 -15.28
N GLU A 32 0.40 6.73 -16.06
CA GLU A 32 -0.89 7.16 -15.55
C GLU A 32 -1.46 6.15 -14.55
N THR A 33 -1.33 4.87 -14.86
CA THR A 33 -1.74 3.80 -13.95
C THR A 33 -0.95 3.86 -12.66
N TYR A 34 0.37 4.06 -12.76
CA TYR A 34 1.23 4.20 -11.59
C TYR A 34 0.78 5.35 -10.69
N GLU A 35 0.46 6.50 -11.26
CA GLU A 35 0.02 7.66 -10.48
C GLU A 35 -1.29 7.39 -9.74
N ARG A 36 -2.22 6.68 -10.37
CA ARG A 36 -3.47 6.30 -9.72
C ARG A 36 -3.25 5.33 -8.57
N LEU A 37 -2.42 4.34 -8.78
CA LEU A 37 -2.07 3.37 -7.74
C LEU A 37 -1.32 4.04 -6.59
N LYS A 38 -0.46 4.99 -6.90
CA LYS A 38 0.31 5.73 -5.89
C LYS A 38 -0.60 6.50 -4.94
N LYS A 39 -1.69 7.08 -5.42
CA LYS A 39 -2.66 7.77 -4.57
C LYS A 39 -3.22 6.82 -3.52
N LYS A 40 -3.61 5.62 -3.94
CA LYS A 40 -4.13 4.61 -3.02
C LYS A 40 -3.04 4.12 -2.06
N TYR A 41 -1.84 3.93 -2.57
CA TYR A 41 -0.68 3.56 -1.77
C TYR A 41 -0.44 4.58 -0.65
N LEU A 42 -0.45 5.88 -0.95
CA LEU A 42 -0.23 6.93 0.04
C LEU A 42 -1.35 6.97 1.07
N SER A 43 -2.59 6.74 0.66
CA SER A 43 -3.73 6.69 1.59
C SER A 43 -3.59 5.53 2.57
N LEU A 44 -3.25 4.35 2.07
CA LEU A 44 -3.03 3.18 2.92
C LEU A 44 -1.84 3.37 3.85
N LYS A 45 -0.77 3.97 3.34
CA LYS A 45 0.42 4.27 4.13
C LYS A 45 0.07 5.18 5.32
N ALA A 46 -0.70 6.23 5.08
CA ALA A 46 -1.13 7.14 6.14
C ALA A 46 -1.95 6.44 7.20
N ILE A 47 -2.90 5.59 6.79
CA ILE A 47 -3.73 4.81 7.72
C ILE A 47 -2.86 3.90 8.59
N LEU A 48 -1.92 3.19 7.97
CA LEU A 48 -1.05 2.27 8.70
C LEU A 48 -0.12 3.00 9.66
N GLN A 49 0.41 4.15 9.26
CA GLN A 49 1.25 4.97 10.14
C GLN A 49 0.49 5.46 11.37
N VAL A 50 -0.72 5.94 11.17
CA VAL A 50 -1.58 6.40 12.28
C VAL A 50 -1.92 5.25 13.21
N SER A 51 -2.06 4.04 12.66
CA SER A 51 -2.36 2.84 13.45
C SER A 51 -1.14 2.27 14.17
N GLY A 52 0.05 2.86 13.98
CA GLY A 52 1.26 2.43 14.66
C GLY A 52 1.97 1.25 14.01
N VAL A 53 1.63 0.93 12.76
CA VAL A 53 2.29 -0.16 12.04
C VAL A 53 3.68 0.29 11.59
N ASN A 54 4.68 -0.56 11.85
CA ASN A 54 6.03 -0.32 11.37
C ASN A 54 6.12 -0.66 9.88
N LEU A 55 6.34 0.34 9.05
CA LEU A 55 6.36 0.19 7.60
C LEU A 55 7.73 -0.20 7.04
N THR A 56 8.75 -0.25 7.88
CA THR A 56 10.14 -0.49 7.43
C THR A 56 10.26 -1.72 6.53
N ASP A 57 9.60 -2.80 6.91
CA ASP A 57 9.71 -4.08 6.19
C ASP A 57 8.66 -4.24 5.08
N ILE A 58 7.56 -3.50 5.14
CA ILE A 58 6.46 -3.69 4.20
C ILE A 58 6.36 -2.59 3.15
N ASP A 59 6.97 -1.44 3.37
CA ASP A 59 6.98 -0.34 2.40
C ASP A 59 8.21 -0.48 1.49
N ARG A 60 7.99 -1.03 0.30
CA ARG A 60 9.05 -1.25 -0.68
C ARG A 60 9.19 -0.07 -1.64
N ILE A 61 8.10 0.65 -1.89
CA ILE A 61 8.09 1.82 -2.78
C ILE A 61 8.83 3.00 -2.13
N LYS A 62 8.60 3.23 -0.84
CA LYS A 62 9.29 4.27 -0.05
C LYS A 62 9.10 5.68 -0.58
N GLU A 63 7.90 6.00 -0.98
CA GLU A 63 7.54 7.34 -1.47
C GLU A 63 7.06 8.27 -0.36
#